data_db9a3e3c746211406053ee5e1b679080
#
_entry.id   db9a3e3c746211406053ee5e1b679080
#
_cell.length_a   1.000
_cell.length_b   1.000
_cell.length_c   1.000
_cell.angle_alpha   90.00
_cell.angle_beta   90.00
_cell.angle_gamma   90.00
#
_symmetry.space_group_name_H-M   'P 1'
#
loop_
_entity.id
_entity.type
_entity.pdbx_description
1 polymer ?
#
loop_
_entity_poly.entity_id
_entity_poly.type
_entity_poly.pdbx_seq_one_letter_code
_entity_poly.pdbx_strand_id
1 'polypeptide(L)'
;MIQRITPLPLLFKGRGWWQGGQNSTHLAGWGVIVSLPPYFTIMKLKTDFLVIGSGIAGLTFALKAAKYGKVSIVTKAGLEDSNTKYAQGGIAAVFSQPDNFEKHIKDTLIAGDGFCNEEVVRMVVEEAPDRIKDLIELGVSFDRKEDGSYDLAKEGGHTEFRILHHKDKTGEAIEKTLVEKVKNEPNIDIYEQHFAIEILTQHHLGDVLKKNYPDIKCFGAYVADLVNQKVITFLSKVTVIATGGMGNVYMTTTNPEIATGDGIAMVYRAKGTIENMEFVQFHPTSLWDPNTRPSFLITEALRGYGAVLKNMAGEKFMKRYDSRGSLAPRDIVARAIDNEMKMWGDDHVWLDCTHLNPDGLKDHFPNVYDHCLDRGIDITKDLIPVVPAAHYSCGGIKVDMDGQSNINRLYAIGEASSTGLHGANRLASNSLIEAAVYSYRAALHSGGRLAELTFEERIPDWDYKGTTHLEEMILVTQNYKEVQMIMSNYVGIVRSDLRLQRALIRLEIIYKENESLYKRSLISKKICELRNLINVGYLIIKMARNRQESRGLHYSIDHPKRTSSEF
;
A
#
# COMPACT_ATOMS: atom_id res chain seq x y z
N MET A 1 -20.56 -11.47 -30.61
CA MET A 1 -20.28 -12.79 -30.01
C MET A 1 -19.34 -12.54 -28.81
N ILE A 2 -19.90 -12.34 -27.64
CA ILE A 2 -19.14 -12.08 -26.41
C ILE A 2 -18.76 -13.45 -25.85
N GLN A 3 -17.52 -13.89 -26.10
CA GLN A 3 -16.98 -15.04 -25.37
C GLN A 3 -16.89 -14.65 -23.90
N ARG A 4 -17.64 -15.35 -23.07
CA ARG A 4 -17.49 -15.30 -21.62
C ARG A 4 -16.07 -15.72 -21.28
N ILE A 5 -15.23 -14.73 -20.94
CA ILE A 5 -13.90 -14.97 -20.36
C ILE A 5 -14.17 -15.57 -18.99
N THR A 6 -13.93 -16.86 -18.87
CA THR A 6 -13.93 -17.57 -17.60
C THR A 6 -12.96 -16.86 -16.65
N PRO A 7 -13.33 -16.66 -15.38
CA PRO A 7 -12.36 -16.13 -14.37
C PRO A 7 -11.14 -17.03 -14.38
N LEU A 8 -9.95 -16.44 -14.23
CA LEU A 8 -8.70 -17.16 -13.99
C LEU A 8 -8.99 -18.27 -12.97
N PRO A 9 -8.85 -19.54 -13.34
CA PRO A 9 -9.09 -20.60 -12.39
C PRO A 9 -8.07 -20.44 -11.28
N LEU A 10 -8.56 -20.11 -10.10
CA LEU A 10 -7.80 -20.22 -8.87
C LEU A 10 -7.56 -21.70 -8.64
N LEU A 11 -6.62 -22.29 -9.38
CA LEU A 11 -6.12 -23.62 -9.13
C LEU A 11 -5.26 -23.59 -7.87
N PHE A 12 -5.94 -23.50 -6.73
CA PHE A 12 -5.40 -24.00 -5.49
C PHE A 12 -5.43 -25.54 -5.58
N LYS A 13 -4.39 -26.11 -6.15
CA LYS A 13 -4.00 -27.45 -5.75
C LYS A 13 -3.04 -27.26 -4.59
N GLY A 14 -3.57 -27.33 -3.38
CA GLY A 14 -2.80 -27.79 -2.25
C GLY A 14 -2.09 -29.09 -2.70
N ARG A 15 -0.88 -29.28 -2.28
CA ARG A 15 -0.14 -30.54 -2.52
C ARG A 15 -0.97 -31.68 -1.89
N GLY A 16 -1.83 -32.28 -2.73
CA GLY A 16 -2.66 -33.41 -2.33
C GLY A 16 -1.81 -34.64 -2.15
N TRP A 17 -2.07 -35.37 -1.11
CA TRP A 17 -1.52 -36.68 -0.80
C TRP A 17 -1.81 -37.67 -1.93
N TRP A 18 -0.73 -38.18 -2.59
CA TRP A 18 -0.80 -39.40 -3.38
C TRP A 18 -0.38 -40.56 -2.50
N GLN A 19 -1.31 -41.48 -2.20
CA GLN A 19 -0.99 -42.80 -1.67
C GLN A 19 -0.33 -43.59 -2.79
N GLY A 20 0.90 -44.08 -2.54
CA GLY A 20 1.69 -44.84 -3.46
C GLY A 20 1.24 -46.28 -3.57
N GLY A 21 1.16 -46.77 -4.78
CA GLY A 21 1.22 -48.20 -5.09
C GLY A 21 2.68 -48.57 -5.41
N GLN A 22 3.18 -49.61 -4.76
CA GLN A 22 4.47 -50.24 -5.04
C GLN A 22 4.50 -50.78 -6.47
N ASN A 23 5.56 -50.53 -7.22
CA ASN A 23 6.18 -51.54 -8.08
C ASN A 23 7.65 -51.11 -8.42
N SER A 24 8.52 -52.04 -8.10
CA SER A 24 9.97 -52.01 -8.33
C SER A 24 10.32 -52.28 -9.78
N THR A 25 11.18 -51.45 -10.39
CA THR A 25 12.14 -51.92 -11.39
C THR A 25 13.44 -51.10 -11.29
N HIS A 26 14.55 -51.78 -11.14
CA HIS A 26 15.93 -51.27 -11.10
C HIS A 26 16.31 -50.57 -12.41
N LEU A 27 16.81 -49.35 -12.35
CA LEU A 27 17.76 -48.80 -13.29
C LEU A 27 18.80 -47.99 -12.49
N ALA A 28 20.05 -48.46 -12.53
CA ALA A 28 21.18 -47.79 -11.93
C ALA A 28 21.54 -46.57 -12.80
N GLY A 29 21.35 -45.37 -12.23
CA GLY A 29 21.84 -44.12 -12.80
C GLY A 29 22.42 -43.29 -11.67
N TRP A 30 23.60 -42.75 -11.85
CA TRP A 30 24.36 -41.96 -10.90
C TRP A 30 23.53 -40.78 -10.36
N GLY A 31 22.90 -41.00 -9.24
CA GLY A 31 22.19 -39.96 -8.49
C GLY A 31 23.16 -39.30 -7.53
N VAL A 32 23.58 -38.08 -7.83
CA VAL A 32 24.14 -37.20 -6.81
C VAL A 32 23.02 -36.97 -5.78
N ILE A 33 23.12 -37.67 -4.66
CA ILE A 33 22.28 -37.36 -3.48
C ILE A 33 22.79 -36.02 -2.98
N VAL A 34 22.15 -34.91 -3.41
CA VAL A 34 22.27 -33.63 -2.74
C VAL A 34 21.56 -33.81 -1.42
N SER A 35 22.30 -34.15 -0.38
CA SER A 35 21.79 -34.13 0.99
C SER A 35 21.31 -32.71 1.29
N LEU A 36 20.02 -32.54 1.55
CA LEU A 36 19.50 -31.33 2.17
C LEU A 36 20.36 -31.06 3.40
N PRO A 37 20.79 -29.80 3.66
CA PRO A 37 21.55 -29.49 4.84
C PRO A 37 20.76 -29.96 6.06
N PRO A 38 21.42 -30.63 7.02
CA PRO A 38 20.76 -31.18 8.19
C PRO A 38 20.44 -30.03 9.14
N TYR A 39 19.25 -29.59 9.23
CA TYR A 39 18.64 -28.68 10.24
C TYR A 39 17.62 -27.73 9.63
N PHE A 40 16.54 -28.24 9.02
CA PHE A 40 15.27 -27.53 9.05
C PHE A 40 14.59 -27.85 10.37
N THR A 41 14.99 -27.17 11.46
CA THR A 41 14.25 -27.27 12.71
C THR A 41 12.87 -26.67 12.47
N ILE A 42 11.85 -27.52 12.51
CA ILE A 42 10.44 -27.10 12.45
C ILE A 42 10.21 -26.12 13.58
N MET A 43 9.77 -24.91 13.28
CA MET A 43 9.58 -23.86 14.27
C MET A 43 8.17 -23.32 14.20
N LYS A 44 7.32 -23.70 15.16
CA LYS A 44 6.03 -23.08 15.43
C LYS A 44 6.17 -22.06 16.53
N LEU A 45 5.77 -20.83 16.26
CA LEU A 45 5.69 -19.76 17.25
C LEU A 45 4.23 -19.45 17.54
N LYS A 46 3.92 -19.20 18.81
CA LYS A 46 2.57 -18.82 19.26
C LYS A 46 2.60 -17.39 19.76
N THR A 47 1.63 -16.61 19.33
CA THR A 47 1.43 -15.23 19.80
C THR A 47 -0.06 -14.93 19.86
N ASP A 48 -0.48 -14.07 20.79
CA ASP A 48 -1.88 -13.68 20.85
C ASP A 48 -2.25 -12.82 19.64
N PHE A 49 -1.39 -11.86 19.31
CA PHE A 49 -1.55 -10.97 18.17
C PHE A 49 -0.34 -11.08 17.22
N LEU A 50 -0.59 -11.42 15.96
CA LEU A 50 0.40 -11.37 14.89
C LEU A 50 0.13 -10.10 14.06
N VAL A 51 1.05 -9.14 14.10
CA VAL A 51 0.98 -7.89 13.33
C VAL A 51 1.93 -7.98 12.14
N ILE A 52 1.43 -7.85 10.93
CA ILE A 52 2.20 -7.91 9.69
C ILE A 52 2.34 -6.50 9.13
N GLY A 53 3.51 -5.90 9.30
CA GLY A 53 3.85 -4.52 8.91
C GLY A 53 4.12 -3.61 10.09
N SER A 54 5.07 -2.67 9.90
CA SER A 54 5.64 -1.81 10.94
C SER A 54 5.48 -0.31 10.69
N GLY A 55 4.51 0.13 9.85
CA GLY A 55 4.14 1.53 9.75
C GLY A 55 3.29 2.01 10.94
N ILE A 56 2.88 3.29 10.95
CA ILE A 56 2.08 3.89 12.04
C ILE A 56 0.91 2.99 12.45
N ALA A 57 0.21 2.35 11.51
CA ALA A 57 -0.91 1.47 11.80
C ALA A 57 -0.48 0.27 12.67
N GLY A 58 0.55 -0.47 12.23
CA GLY A 58 1.02 -1.67 12.93
C GLY A 58 1.61 -1.36 14.29
N LEU A 59 2.45 -0.32 14.38
CA LEU A 59 3.11 0.07 15.63
C LEU A 59 2.10 0.58 16.68
N THR A 60 1.13 1.43 16.27
CA THR A 60 0.09 1.94 17.16
C THR A 60 -0.82 0.80 17.66
N PHE A 61 -1.22 -0.12 16.75
CA PHE A 61 -1.97 -1.31 17.14
C PHE A 61 -1.19 -2.15 18.16
N ALA A 62 0.08 -2.44 17.89
CA ALA A 62 0.92 -3.29 18.74
C ALA A 62 1.05 -2.73 20.16
N LEU A 63 1.34 -1.43 20.30
CA LEU A 63 1.44 -0.76 21.61
C LEU A 63 0.12 -0.81 22.40
N LYS A 64 -1.01 -0.73 21.71
CA LYS A 64 -2.32 -0.83 22.38
C LYS A 64 -2.67 -2.27 22.73
N ALA A 65 -2.43 -3.22 21.80
CA ALA A 65 -2.73 -4.63 21.96
C ALA A 65 -1.85 -5.33 23.01
N ALA A 66 -0.63 -4.84 23.24
CA ALA A 66 0.30 -5.34 24.26
C ALA A 66 -0.28 -5.31 25.70
N LYS A 67 -1.32 -4.50 25.93
CA LYS A 67 -2.08 -4.46 27.20
C LYS A 67 -3.01 -5.66 27.38
N TYR A 68 -3.33 -6.37 26.31
CA TYR A 68 -4.28 -7.52 26.32
C TYR A 68 -3.56 -8.86 26.21
N GLY A 69 -2.38 -8.91 25.57
CA GLY A 69 -1.65 -10.16 25.35
C GLY A 69 -0.34 -9.96 24.62
N LYS A 70 0.31 -11.07 24.30
CA LYS A 70 1.60 -11.07 23.61
C LYS A 70 1.43 -10.72 22.13
N VAL A 71 2.28 -9.80 21.65
CA VAL A 71 2.29 -9.32 20.27
C VAL A 71 3.57 -9.74 19.58
N SER A 72 3.46 -10.21 18.34
CA SER A 72 4.60 -10.40 17.44
C SER A 72 4.45 -9.50 16.22
N ILE A 73 5.40 -8.60 16.01
CA ILE A 73 5.48 -7.75 14.80
C ILE A 73 6.41 -8.43 13.81
N VAL A 74 5.90 -8.65 12.58
CA VAL A 74 6.66 -9.20 11.46
C VAL A 74 6.81 -8.12 10.39
N THR A 75 8.05 -7.78 10.03
CA THR A 75 8.36 -6.84 8.95
C THR A 75 9.42 -7.40 8.00
N LYS A 76 9.20 -7.24 6.69
CA LYS A 76 10.10 -7.80 5.65
C LYS A 76 11.39 -7.01 5.41
N ALA A 77 11.53 -5.87 6.07
CA ALA A 77 12.71 -5.00 6.07
C ALA A 77 13.06 -4.61 7.51
N GLY A 78 13.72 -3.49 7.74
CA GLY A 78 13.89 -2.93 9.07
C GLY A 78 12.57 -2.41 9.65
N LEU A 79 12.50 -2.29 10.96
CA LEU A 79 11.30 -1.82 11.67
C LEU A 79 10.91 -0.39 11.25
N GLU A 80 11.90 0.43 10.90
CA GLU A 80 11.73 1.84 10.49
C GLU A 80 11.43 2.01 8.98
N ASP A 81 11.42 0.91 8.21
CA ASP A 81 11.17 0.97 6.78
C ASP A 81 9.66 0.90 6.51
N SER A 82 9.03 2.05 6.32
CA SER A 82 7.59 2.15 6.10
C SER A 82 7.22 3.34 5.21
N ASN A 83 6.00 3.34 4.65
CA ASN A 83 5.45 4.51 3.97
C ASN A 83 5.30 5.71 4.93
N THR A 84 5.09 5.46 6.21
CA THR A 84 4.94 6.50 7.25
C THR A 84 6.16 7.40 7.29
N LYS A 85 7.38 6.83 7.29
CA LYS A 85 8.64 7.57 7.30
C LYS A 85 8.75 8.62 6.19
N TYR A 86 8.17 8.33 5.02
CA TYR A 86 8.23 9.21 3.85
C TYR A 86 7.05 10.19 3.76
N ALA A 87 6.14 10.21 4.73
CA ALA A 87 5.03 11.15 4.76
C ALA A 87 5.54 12.55 5.14
N GLN A 88 5.69 13.43 4.13
CA GLN A 88 6.16 14.80 4.31
C GLN A 88 5.09 15.73 4.87
N GLY A 89 3.81 15.48 4.51
CA GLY A 89 2.66 16.29 4.97
C GLY A 89 2.42 16.16 6.46
N GLY A 90 1.17 16.22 6.87
CA GLY A 90 0.80 16.14 8.28
C GLY A 90 -0.30 15.11 8.54
N ILE A 91 -0.90 15.25 9.69
CA ILE A 91 -2.06 14.50 10.13
C ILE A 91 -3.23 15.44 10.37
N ALA A 92 -4.39 15.15 9.75
CA ALA A 92 -5.56 16.01 9.79
C ALA A 92 -6.39 15.77 11.05
N ALA A 93 -6.65 16.83 11.84
CA ALA A 93 -7.60 16.77 12.94
C ALA A 93 -8.10 18.16 13.34
N VAL A 94 -9.30 18.24 13.86
CA VAL A 94 -9.91 19.49 14.31
C VAL A 94 -9.42 19.84 15.72
N PHE A 95 -8.65 20.93 15.86
CA PHE A 95 -8.08 21.35 17.13
C PHE A 95 -8.45 22.77 17.57
N SER A 96 -8.85 23.64 16.66
CA SER A 96 -9.10 25.05 16.97
C SER A 96 -10.18 25.68 16.11
N GLN A 97 -10.86 26.71 16.64
CA GLN A 97 -11.78 27.56 15.88
C GLN A 97 -11.01 28.36 14.80
N PRO A 98 -11.59 28.64 13.60
CA PRO A 98 -13.00 28.43 13.25
C PRO A 98 -13.35 27.06 12.66
N ASP A 99 -12.43 26.07 12.72
CA ASP A 99 -12.66 24.72 12.25
C ASP A 99 -13.63 23.94 13.14
N ASN A 100 -14.31 22.95 12.56
CA ASN A 100 -15.20 22.04 13.26
C ASN A 100 -15.32 20.70 12.50
N PHE A 101 -15.87 19.68 13.14
CA PHE A 101 -16.01 18.33 12.57
C PHE A 101 -16.82 18.35 11.27
N GLU A 102 -17.92 19.10 11.18
CA GLU A 102 -18.77 19.12 9.98
C GLU A 102 -18.03 19.67 8.75
N LYS A 103 -17.14 20.66 8.93
CA LYS A 103 -16.29 21.15 7.84
C LYS A 103 -15.31 20.07 7.36
N HIS A 104 -14.64 19.35 8.28
CA HIS A 104 -13.70 18.28 7.91
C HIS A 104 -14.43 17.09 7.27
N ILE A 105 -15.61 16.70 7.79
CA ILE A 105 -16.48 15.68 7.20
C ILE A 105 -16.84 16.07 5.77
N LYS A 106 -17.34 17.30 5.58
CA LYS A 106 -17.72 17.80 4.25
C LYS A 106 -16.57 17.81 3.26
N ASP A 107 -15.38 18.28 3.67
CA ASP A 107 -14.17 18.28 2.83
C ASP A 107 -13.80 16.86 2.41
N THR A 108 -13.90 15.90 3.34
CA THR A 108 -13.60 14.48 3.07
C THR A 108 -14.61 13.88 2.09
N LEU A 109 -15.91 14.11 2.27
CA LEU A 109 -16.96 13.63 1.38
C LEU A 109 -16.83 14.19 -0.04
N ILE A 110 -16.52 15.49 -0.16
CA ILE A 110 -16.27 16.15 -1.45
C ILE A 110 -15.06 15.53 -2.13
N ALA A 111 -13.94 15.36 -1.42
CA ALA A 111 -12.75 14.76 -1.97
C ALA A 111 -12.99 13.33 -2.45
N GLY A 112 -13.73 12.53 -1.70
CA GLY A 112 -14.07 11.15 -2.02
C GLY A 112 -15.09 10.97 -3.15
N ASP A 113 -15.53 12.07 -3.76
CA ASP A 113 -16.38 12.09 -4.96
C ASP A 113 -17.67 11.28 -4.82
N GLY A 114 -18.34 11.41 -3.64
CA GLY A 114 -19.60 10.73 -3.34
C GLY A 114 -19.49 9.22 -3.17
N PHE A 115 -18.31 8.70 -2.89
CA PHE A 115 -18.06 7.26 -2.74
C PHE A 115 -17.59 6.89 -1.31
N CYS A 116 -17.51 7.88 -0.42
CA CYS A 116 -17.23 7.64 0.99
C CYS A 116 -18.40 6.97 1.71
N ASN A 117 -18.08 6.23 2.76
CA ASN A 117 -19.05 5.86 3.78
C ASN A 117 -19.13 6.99 4.82
N GLU A 118 -20.25 7.73 4.87
CA GLU A 118 -20.40 8.90 5.73
C GLU A 118 -20.25 8.56 7.22
N GLU A 119 -20.75 7.41 7.68
CA GLU A 119 -20.63 6.98 9.07
C GLU A 119 -19.15 6.76 9.44
N VAL A 120 -18.36 6.17 8.54
CA VAL A 120 -16.92 6.00 8.72
C VAL A 120 -16.21 7.35 8.72
N VAL A 121 -16.57 8.26 7.79
CA VAL A 121 -15.97 9.61 7.76
C VAL A 121 -16.22 10.34 9.07
N ARG A 122 -17.44 10.32 9.56
CA ARG A 122 -17.83 10.95 10.84
C ARG A 122 -17.05 10.35 12.00
N MET A 123 -17.01 9.03 12.11
CA MET A 123 -16.28 8.33 13.17
C MET A 123 -14.79 8.72 13.17
N VAL A 124 -14.13 8.65 12.02
CA VAL A 124 -12.68 8.96 11.94
C VAL A 124 -12.41 10.41 12.30
N VAL A 125 -13.23 11.34 11.81
CA VAL A 125 -13.05 12.78 12.07
C VAL A 125 -13.31 13.13 13.53
N GLU A 126 -14.33 12.55 14.15
CA GLU A 126 -14.69 12.83 15.56
C GLU A 126 -13.68 12.20 16.54
N GLU A 127 -13.14 11.01 16.23
CA GLU A 127 -12.13 10.35 17.07
C GLU A 127 -10.70 10.90 16.85
N ALA A 128 -10.45 11.63 15.76
CA ALA A 128 -9.13 12.13 15.38
C ALA A 128 -8.40 12.90 16.49
N PRO A 129 -9.02 13.90 17.18
CA PRO A 129 -8.31 14.65 18.22
C PRO A 129 -7.79 13.79 19.36
N ASP A 130 -8.51 12.75 19.77
CA ASP A 130 -8.08 11.87 20.84
C ASP A 130 -6.92 10.97 20.38
N ARG A 131 -6.92 10.51 19.13
CA ARG A 131 -5.81 9.72 18.57
C ARG A 131 -4.53 10.56 18.44
N ILE A 132 -4.66 11.84 18.13
CA ILE A 132 -3.51 12.76 18.15
C ILE A 132 -2.97 12.94 19.58
N LYS A 133 -3.84 13.07 20.58
CA LYS A 133 -3.42 13.12 22.00
C LYS A 133 -2.68 11.85 22.41
N ASP A 134 -3.19 10.65 22.03
CA ASP A 134 -2.49 9.39 22.27
C ASP A 134 -1.06 9.42 21.68
N LEU A 135 -0.87 9.93 20.44
CA LEU A 135 0.46 10.05 19.84
C LEU A 135 1.36 11.04 20.60
N ILE A 136 0.81 12.15 21.06
CA ILE A 136 1.54 13.15 21.88
C ILE A 136 1.96 12.55 23.23
N GLU A 137 1.08 11.80 23.88
CA GLU A 137 1.38 11.09 25.13
C GLU A 137 2.49 10.04 24.95
N LEU A 138 2.59 9.42 23.77
CA LEU A 138 3.69 8.54 23.42
C LEU A 138 5.00 9.30 23.16
N GLY A 139 4.96 10.64 23.00
CA GLY A 139 6.12 11.49 22.82
C GLY A 139 6.28 12.11 21.42
N VAL A 140 5.30 11.94 20.53
CA VAL A 140 5.30 12.63 19.23
C VAL A 140 5.16 14.13 19.44
N SER A 141 6.05 14.91 18.84
CA SER A 141 5.99 16.37 18.89
C SER A 141 5.51 16.95 17.57
N PHE A 142 4.60 17.91 17.65
CA PHE A 142 4.15 18.72 16.53
C PHE A 142 4.59 20.18 16.71
N ASP A 143 4.75 20.90 15.62
CA ASP A 143 5.20 22.28 15.63
C ASP A 143 4.18 23.18 16.36
N ARG A 144 4.72 24.17 17.09
CA ARG A 144 3.94 25.12 17.88
C ARG A 144 4.34 26.55 17.54
N LYS A 145 3.37 27.45 17.65
CA LYS A 145 3.56 28.89 17.58
C LYS A 145 4.20 29.40 18.87
N GLU A 146 4.62 30.66 18.87
CA GLU A 146 5.21 31.34 20.03
C GLU A 146 4.27 31.39 21.25
N ASP A 147 2.95 31.40 21.01
CA ASP A 147 1.92 31.37 22.07
C ASP A 147 1.66 29.98 22.64
N GLY A 148 2.37 28.93 22.18
CA GLY A 148 2.25 27.54 22.59
C GLY A 148 1.10 26.78 21.90
N SER A 149 0.25 27.41 21.10
CA SER A 149 -0.74 26.74 20.26
C SER A 149 -0.08 25.93 19.13
N TYR A 150 -0.78 24.91 18.58
CA TYR A 150 -0.25 24.16 17.44
C TYR A 150 -0.15 25.07 16.21
N ASP A 151 0.95 24.95 15.48
CA ASP A 151 1.06 25.51 14.15
C ASP A 151 0.36 24.57 13.17
N LEU A 152 -0.78 25.01 12.64
CA LEU A 152 -1.61 24.20 11.77
C LEU A 152 -1.43 24.64 10.31
N ALA A 153 -1.13 23.68 9.45
CA ALA A 153 -1.09 23.90 8.02
C ALA A 153 -2.45 23.66 7.34
N LYS A 154 -2.56 24.10 6.10
CA LYS A 154 -3.69 23.84 5.20
C LYS A 154 -3.19 23.21 3.92
N GLU A 155 -3.78 22.09 3.54
CA GLU A 155 -3.48 21.39 2.28
C GLU A 155 -4.64 21.44 1.30
N GLY A 156 -4.39 21.03 0.05
CA GLY A 156 -5.39 21.03 -1.01
C GLY A 156 -6.62 20.19 -0.67
N GLY A 157 -7.81 20.76 -0.89
CA GLY A 157 -9.09 20.14 -0.56
C GLY A 157 -9.63 20.48 0.83
N HIS A 158 -8.81 20.99 1.76
CA HIS A 158 -9.26 21.45 3.08
C HIS A 158 -9.77 22.89 3.02
N THR A 159 -10.90 23.15 3.69
CA THR A 159 -11.46 24.51 3.84
C THR A 159 -10.78 25.29 4.96
N GLU A 160 -10.22 24.60 5.98
CA GLU A 160 -9.63 25.19 7.17
C GLU A 160 -8.20 24.69 7.44
N PHE A 161 -7.48 25.38 8.32
CA PHE A 161 -6.17 24.97 8.84
C PHE A 161 -6.38 23.90 9.93
N ARG A 162 -6.02 22.64 9.63
CA ARG A 162 -6.21 21.52 10.56
C ARG A 162 -5.12 20.47 10.51
N ILE A 163 -4.06 20.71 9.75
CA ILE A 163 -3.01 19.74 9.55
C ILE A 163 -1.91 19.98 10.59
N LEU A 164 -1.78 19.06 11.55
CA LEU A 164 -0.65 19.05 12.46
C LEU A 164 0.56 18.49 11.72
N HIS A 165 1.71 19.14 11.90
CA HIS A 165 2.94 18.78 11.22
C HIS A 165 4.17 18.93 12.12
N HIS A 166 5.27 18.30 11.72
CA HIS A 166 6.60 18.52 12.25
C HIS A 166 7.50 18.89 11.07
N LYS A 167 7.58 20.19 10.76
CA LYS A 167 8.21 20.71 9.52
C LYS A 167 7.68 19.94 8.30
N ASP A 168 8.58 19.41 7.48
CA ASP A 168 8.31 18.56 6.31
C ASP A 168 8.68 17.07 6.57
N LYS A 169 8.71 16.64 7.85
CA LYS A 169 9.15 15.31 8.32
C LYS A 169 8.20 14.69 9.34
N THR A 170 6.91 14.99 9.22
CA THR A 170 5.90 14.56 10.19
C THR A 170 5.88 13.03 10.35
N GLY A 171 5.90 12.31 9.24
CA GLY A 171 5.90 10.85 9.27
C GLY A 171 7.15 10.27 9.93
N GLU A 172 8.34 10.83 9.64
CA GLU A 172 9.61 10.40 10.27
C GLU A 172 9.58 10.60 11.80
N ALA A 173 9.06 11.75 12.26
CA ALA A 173 8.93 12.04 13.70
C ALA A 173 7.99 11.06 14.40
N ILE A 174 6.84 10.76 13.80
CA ILE A 174 5.88 9.77 14.32
C ILE A 174 6.50 8.37 14.35
N GLU A 175 7.08 7.93 13.23
CA GLU A 175 7.68 6.59 13.10
C GLU A 175 8.78 6.36 14.12
N LYS A 176 9.73 7.28 14.22
CA LYS A 176 10.85 7.19 15.18
C LYS A 176 10.36 7.03 16.63
N THR A 177 9.37 7.85 17.01
CA THR A 177 8.80 7.80 18.36
C THR A 177 8.12 6.45 18.63
N LEU A 178 7.29 5.96 17.69
CA LEU A 178 6.58 4.70 17.86
C LEU A 178 7.54 3.50 17.89
N VAL A 179 8.56 3.49 17.03
CA VAL A 179 9.61 2.46 17.02
C VAL A 179 10.34 2.38 18.37
N GLU A 180 10.71 3.54 18.94
CA GLU A 180 11.35 3.57 20.26
C GLU A 180 10.43 2.97 21.34
N LYS A 181 9.16 3.32 21.35
CA LYS A 181 8.18 2.77 22.31
C LYS A 181 7.98 1.28 22.14
N VAL A 182 7.87 0.77 20.92
CA VAL A 182 7.71 -0.66 20.61
C VAL A 182 8.93 -1.45 21.03
N LYS A 183 10.15 -0.95 20.78
CA LYS A 183 11.40 -1.61 21.22
C LYS A 183 11.52 -1.75 22.74
N ASN A 184 10.86 -0.89 23.50
CA ASN A 184 10.89 -0.88 24.96
C ASN A 184 9.67 -1.58 25.61
N GLU A 185 8.72 -2.10 24.83
CA GLU A 185 7.53 -2.78 25.36
C GLU A 185 7.78 -4.29 25.54
N PRO A 186 7.80 -4.83 26.78
CA PRO A 186 8.19 -6.22 27.03
C PRO A 186 7.23 -7.27 26.45
N ASN A 187 5.98 -6.89 26.16
CA ASN A 187 4.98 -7.78 25.57
C ASN A 187 5.03 -7.82 24.04
N ILE A 188 5.99 -7.13 23.41
CA ILE A 188 6.15 -7.09 21.95
C ILE A 188 7.45 -7.77 21.52
N ASP A 189 7.33 -8.84 20.73
CA ASP A 189 8.45 -9.43 20.01
C ASP A 189 8.54 -8.86 18.60
N ILE A 190 9.74 -8.52 18.12
CA ILE A 190 9.98 -7.91 16.82
C ILE A 190 10.76 -8.88 15.93
N TYR A 191 10.26 -9.13 14.72
CA TYR A 191 10.85 -9.99 13.71
C TYR A 191 11.12 -9.17 12.44
N GLU A 192 12.31 -8.56 12.37
CA GLU A 192 12.80 -7.85 11.19
C GLU A 192 13.34 -8.84 10.15
N GLN A 193 13.37 -8.46 8.88
CA GLN A 193 13.77 -9.31 7.75
C GLN A 193 12.94 -10.61 7.69
N HIS A 194 11.67 -10.52 8.07
CA HIS A 194 10.72 -11.63 8.07
C HIS A 194 9.55 -11.33 7.13
N PHE A 195 9.38 -12.14 6.10
CA PHE A 195 8.38 -11.95 5.05
C PHE A 195 7.17 -12.85 5.26
N ALA A 196 5.99 -12.28 5.49
CA ALA A 196 4.74 -13.04 5.56
C ALA A 196 4.35 -13.54 4.14
N ILE A 197 4.26 -14.87 3.99
CA ILE A 197 4.05 -15.54 2.70
C ILE A 197 2.57 -15.75 2.42
N GLU A 198 1.87 -16.38 3.38
CA GLU A 198 0.45 -16.76 3.26
C GLU A 198 -0.24 -16.74 4.63
N ILE A 199 -1.52 -16.38 4.63
CA ILE A 199 -2.41 -16.42 5.79
C ILE A 199 -2.93 -17.84 5.98
N LEU A 200 -2.83 -18.35 7.20
CA LEU A 200 -3.27 -19.69 7.58
C LEU A 200 -4.77 -19.72 7.82
N THR A 201 -5.47 -20.61 7.11
CA THR A 201 -6.93 -20.78 7.19
C THR A 201 -7.28 -22.27 7.17
N GLN A 202 -8.57 -22.62 7.21
CA GLN A 202 -9.04 -24.01 7.08
C GLN A 202 -8.55 -24.70 5.80
N HIS A 203 -8.15 -23.92 4.78
CA HIS A 203 -7.53 -24.51 3.58
C HIS A 203 -6.29 -25.36 3.93
N HIS A 204 -5.48 -24.90 4.88
CA HIS A 204 -4.28 -25.62 5.34
C HIS A 204 -4.62 -26.88 6.17
N LEU A 205 -5.88 -27.03 6.59
CA LEU A 205 -6.40 -28.24 7.24
C LEU A 205 -7.05 -29.21 6.25
N GLY A 206 -7.05 -28.89 4.95
CA GLY A 206 -7.60 -29.73 3.88
C GLY A 206 -8.95 -29.27 3.33
N ASP A 207 -9.53 -28.19 3.84
CA ASP A 207 -10.81 -27.67 3.35
C ASP A 207 -10.67 -26.99 2.00
N VAL A 208 -11.66 -27.12 1.13
CA VAL A 208 -11.73 -26.40 -0.14
C VAL A 208 -12.49 -25.10 0.05
N LEU A 209 -11.76 -24.01 0.28
CA LEU A 209 -12.35 -22.69 0.46
C LEU A 209 -12.82 -22.09 -0.87
N LYS A 210 -14.08 -21.65 -0.91
CA LYS A 210 -14.67 -20.85 -1.99
C LYS A 210 -14.97 -19.46 -1.47
N LYS A 211 -15.20 -18.47 -2.37
CA LYS A 211 -15.49 -17.09 -1.99
C LYS A 211 -16.67 -16.93 -1.02
N ASN A 212 -17.65 -17.82 -1.10
CA ASN A 212 -18.83 -17.87 -0.24
C ASN A 212 -18.77 -18.98 0.82
N TYR A 213 -17.56 -19.45 1.16
CA TYR A 213 -17.38 -20.40 2.26
C TYR A 213 -17.82 -19.73 3.57
N PRO A 214 -18.71 -20.35 4.34
CA PRO A 214 -19.14 -19.77 5.60
C PRO A 214 -18.00 -19.80 6.62
N ASP A 215 -17.84 -18.73 7.37
CA ASP A 215 -16.96 -18.65 8.54
C ASP A 215 -15.49 -19.03 8.26
N ILE A 216 -14.86 -18.38 7.27
CA ILE A 216 -13.41 -18.49 7.09
C ILE A 216 -12.73 -17.90 8.32
N LYS A 217 -11.77 -18.65 8.91
CA LYS A 217 -10.99 -18.23 10.09
C LYS A 217 -9.51 -18.12 9.75
N CYS A 218 -8.87 -17.10 10.29
CA CYS A 218 -7.43 -16.95 10.28
C CYS A 218 -6.83 -17.60 11.52
N PHE A 219 -5.73 -18.34 11.35
CA PHE A 219 -5.00 -19.02 12.42
C PHE A 219 -3.55 -18.53 12.56
N GLY A 220 -3.15 -17.52 11.78
CA GLY A 220 -1.79 -16.99 11.73
C GLY A 220 -1.26 -16.86 10.31
N ALA A 221 0.03 -17.00 10.14
CA ALA A 221 0.70 -16.89 8.84
C ALA A 221 1.94 -17.80 8.74
N TYR A 222 2.28 -18.23 7.51
CA TYR A 222 3.62 -18.68 7.20
C TYR A 222 4.51 -17.45 6.96
N VAL A 223 5.69 -17.45 7.58
CA VAL A 223 6.62 -16.33 7.55
C VAL A 223 8.01 -16.83 7.18
N ALA A 224 8.60 -16.28 6.11
CA ALA A 224 9.98 -16.55 5.74
C ALA A 224 10.94 -15.69 6.57
N ASP A 225 11.83 -16.33 7.30
CA ASP A 225 13.03 -15.74 7.86
C ASP A 225 14.06 -15.60 6.72
N LEU A 226 14.24 -14.37 6.24
CA LEU A 226 15.07 -14.08 5.08
C LEU A 226 16.56 -14.20 5.38
N VAL A 227 16.96 -14.11 6.64
CA VAL A 227 18.35 -14.24 7.09
C VAL A 227 18.76 -15.71 7.16
N ASN A 228 17.92 -16.53 7.82
CA ASN A 228 18.21 -17.94 8.04
C ASN A 228 17.62 -18.86 6.95
N GLN A 229 16.96 -18.30 5.93
CA GLN A 229 16.36 -19.00 4.78
C GLN A 229 15.42 -20.15 5.17
N LYS A 230 14.61 -19.94 6.19
CA LYS A 230 13.63 -20.92 6.70
C LYS A 230 12.24 -20.31 6.77
N VAL A 231 11.21 -21.15 6.78
CA VAL A 231 9.82 -20.72 6.98
C VAL A 231 9.38 -21.10 8.39
N ILE A 232 8.83 -20.13 9.10
CA ILE A 232 8.31 -20.25 10.46
C ILE A 232 6.78 -20.26 10.38
N THR A 233 6.15 -21.17 11.12
CA THR A 233 4.69 -21.21 11.27
C THR A 233 4.30 -20.36 12.48
N PHE A 234 3.79 -19.15 12.25
CA PHE A 234 3.21 -18.34 13.32
C PHE A 234 1.75 -18.72 13.52
N LEU A 235 1.43 -19.26 14.68
CA LEU A 235 0.05 -19.49 15.12
C LEU A 235 -0.38 -18.28 15.96
N SER A 236 -1.48 -17.65 15.59
CA SER A 236 -2.02 -16.50 16.32
C SER A 236 -3.51 -16.66 16.62
N LYS A 237 -3.96 -16.02 17.70
CA LYS A 237 -5.38 -15.89 18.00
C LYS A 237 -6.02 -14.80 17.13
N VAL A 238 -5.27 -13.73 16.87
CA VAL A 238 -5.65 -12.61 16.02
C VAL A 238 -4.49 -12.29 15.08
N THR A 239 -4.78 -12.06 13.81
CA THR A 239 -3.80 -11.58 12.81
C THR A 239 -4.22 -10.22 12.29
N VAL A 240 -3.27 -9.29 12.17
CA VAL A 240 -3.52 -7.92 11.73
C VAL A 240 -2.64 -7.60 10.52
N ILE A 241 -3.27 -7.21 9.43
CA ILE A 241 -2.61 -6.75 8.22
C ILE A 241 -2.43 -5.24 8.29
N ALA A 242 -1.16 -4.80 8.38
CA ALA A 242 -0.75 -3.40 8.42
C ALA A 242 0.38 -3.13 7.39
N THR A 243 0.31 -3.81 6.24
CA THR A 243 1.39 -3.89 5.25
C THR A 243 1.50 -2.67 4.34
N GLY A 244 0.68 -1.64 4.54
CA GLY A 244 0.65 -0.46 3.68
C GLY A 244 0.13 -0.76 2.27
N GLY A 245 0.47 0.13 1.33
CA GLY A 245 -0.03 0.12 -0.03
C GLY A 245 0.75 -0.75 -1.03
N MET A 246 0.59 -0.40 -2.31
CA MET A 246 1.06 -1.22 -3.43
C MET A 246 1.71 -0.39 -4.56
N GLY A 247 2.26 0.80 -4.25
CA GLY A 247 2.77 1.73 -5.26
C GLY A 247 3.81 1.12 -6.19
N ASN A 248 4.56 0.11 -5.74
CA ASN A 248 5.57 -0.58 -6.56
C ASN A 248 4.99 -1.45 -7.67
N VAL A 249 3.67 -1.57 -7.80
CA VAL A 249 3.07 -2.15 -9.00
C VAL A 249 3.25 -1.25 -10.24
N TYR A 250 3.59 0.04 -10.04
CA TYR A 250 3.89 1.02 -11.08
C TYR A 250 5.39 1.30 -11.19
N MET A 251 5.82 1.77 -12.37
CA MET A 251 7.23 2.13 -12.61
C MET A 251 7.68 3.31 -11.74
N THR A 252 6.81 4.30 -11.57
CA THR A 252 7.10 5.50 -10.80
C THR A 252 6.17 5.59 -9.60
N THR A 253 6.75 5.68 -8.41
CA THR A 253 6.00 5.75 -7.15
C THR A 253 6.79 6.54 -6.10
N THR A 254 6.05 7.25 -5.23
CA THR A 254 6.61 7.89 -4.03
C THR A 254 6.73 6.93 -2.85
N ASN A 255 6.27 5.67 -3.01
CA ASN A 255 6.35 4.66 -1.96
C ASN A 255 7.71 3.95 -1.96
N PRO A 256 8.25 3.58 -0.79
CA PRO A 256 9.46 2.78 -0.68
C PRO A 256 9.31 1.41 -1.35
N GLU A 257 10.43 0.75 -1.66
CA GLU A 257 10.48 -0.54 -2.37
C GLU A 257 9.65 -1.65 -1.71
N ILE A 258 9.38 -1.53 -0.41
CA ILE A 258 8.57 -2.49 0.35
C ILE A 258 7.07 -2.42 0.05
N ALA A 259 6.56 -1.39 -0.62
CA ALA A 259 5.12 -1.21 -0.88
C ALA A 259 4.66 -2.06 -2.08
N THR A 260 4.56 -3.37 -1.90
CA THR A 260 4.26 -4.38 -2.93
C THR A 260 2.87 -5.02 -2.80
N GLY A 261 2.02 -4.48 -1.91
CA GLY A 261 0.63 -4.94 -1.73
C GLY A 261 0.50 -6.35 -1.11
N ASP A 262 1.47 -6.74 -0.29
CA ASP A 262 1.58 -8.11 0.22
C ASP A 262 0.35 -8.57 1.00
N GLY A 263 -0.14 -7.75 1.93
CA GLY A 263 -1.31 -8.08 2.73
C GLY A 263 -2.57 -8.22 1.88
N ILE A 264 -2.78 -7.31 0.93
CA ILE A 264 -3.92 -7.35 0.00
C ILE A 264 -3.88 -8.65 -0.81
N ALA A 265 -2.70 -9.02 -1.35
CA ALA A 265 -2.52 -10.24 -2.13
C ALA A 265 -2.73 -11.50 -1.28
N MET A 266 -2.22 -11.55 -0.05
CA MET A 266 -2.42 -12.69 0.88
C MET A 266 -3.89 -12.87 1.23
N VAL A 267 -4.60 -11.79 1.57
CA VAL A 267 -6.02 -11.84 1.92
C VAL A 267 -6.88 -12.23 0.70
N TYR A 268 -6.54 -11.72 -0.49
CA TYR A 268 -7.18 -12.15 -1.74
C TYR A 268 -7.04 -13.66 -1.98
N ARG A 269 -5.84 -14.21 -1.80
CA ARG A 269 -5.61 -15.67 -1.91
C ARG A 269 -6.38 -16.46 -0.86
N ALA A 270 -6.50 -15.93 0.35
CA ALA A 270 -7.29 -16.50 1.45
C ALA A 270 -8.81 -16.35 1.27
N LYS A 271 -9.30 -15.80 0.13
CA LYS A 271 -10.71 -15.54 -0.18
C LYS A 271 -11.35 -14.39 0.60
N GLY A 272 -10.55 -13.53 1.19
CA GLY A 272 -11.03 -12.29 1.76
C GLY A 272 -11.57 -11.33 0.70
N THR A 273 -12.43 -10.43 1.12
CA THR A 273 -13.05 -9.43 0.25
C THR A 273 -12.09 -8.27 0.03
N ILE A 274 -11.79 -7.98 -1.24
CA ILE A 274 -11.01 -6.83 -1.67
C ILE A 274 -11.91 -5.94 -2.52
N GLU A 275 -11.83 -4.62 -2.32
CA GLU A 275 -12.66 -3.67 -3.05
C GLU A 275 -11.89 -2.38 -3.40
N ASN A 276 -12.41 -1.63 -4.38
CA ASN A 276 -11.98 -0.29 -4.74
C ASN A 276 -10.52 -0.16 -5.22
N MET A 277 -9.90 -1.24 -5.69
CA MET A 277 -8.49 -1.28 -6.09
C MET A 277 -8.18 -0.37 -7.29
N GLU A 278 -9.18 0.01 -8.09
CA GLU A 278 -9.04 0.93 -9.22
C GLU A 278 -8.75 2.37 -8.81
N PHE A 279 -9.01 2.74 -7.55
CA PHE A 279 -8.78 4.08 -7.01
C PHE A 279 -7.35 4.23 -6.48
N VAL A 280 -6.41 4.39 -7.40
CA VAL A 280 -5.00 4.66 -7.09
C VAL A 280 -4.72 6.14 -7.29
N GLN A 281 -4.30 6.83 -6.25
CA GLN A 281 -3.93 8.25 -6.30
C GLN A 281 -2.51 8.41 -6.84
N PHE A 282 -2.37 9.26 -7.85
CA PHE A 282 -1.08 9.68 -8.38
C PHE A 282 -0.76 11.10 -7.92
N HIS A 283 0.42 11.31 -7.34
CA HIS A 283 0.92 12.66 -7.13
C HIS A 283 1.39 13.24 -8.46
N PRO A 284 0.95 14.44 -8.86
CA PRO A 284 1.20 14.93 -10.21
C PRO A 284 2.66 15.28 -10.48
N THR A 285 3.40 15.73 -9.47
CA THR A 285 4.77 16.20 -9.64
C THR A 285 5.73 15.48 -8.69
N SER A 286 6.37 14.42 -9.19
CA SER A 286 7.55 13.80 -8.56
C SER A 286 8.75 14.00 -9.48
N LEU A 287 9.94 14.12 -8.91
CA LEU A 287 11.15 14.20 -9.69
C LEU A 287 11.31 12.95 -10.57
N TRP A 288 11.47 13.15 -11.85
CA TRP A 288 11.79 12.07 -12.76
C TRP A 288 13.27 11.71 -12.62
N ASP A 289 13.52 10.57 -12.00
CA ASP A 289 14.82 9.95 -11.85
C ASP A 289 14.62 8.42 -11.97
N PRO A 290 14.90 7.81 -13.14
CA PRO A 290 14.63 6.39 -13.36
C PRO A 290 15.49 5.46 -12.51
N ASN A 291 16.56 5.98 -11.89
CA ASN A 291 17.51 5.20 -11.09
C ASN A 291 17.26 5.27 -9.59
N THR A 292 16.36 6.15 -9.15
CA THR A 292 16.10 6.38 -7.72
C THR A 292 14.68 5.96 -7.32
N ARG A 293 14.58 5.20 -6.25
CA ARG A 293 13.31 4.82 -5.61
C ARG A 293 13.42 4.98 -4.09
N PRO A 294 12.38 5.52 -3.46
CA PRO A 294 11.17 6.13 -4.04
C PRO A 294 11.46 7.40 -4.84
N SER A 295 10.55 7.74 -5.78
CA SER A 295 10.65 9.01 -6.50
C SER A 295 10.43 10.17 -5.54
N PHE A 296 11.33 11.16 -5.59
CA PHE A 296 11.26 12.31 -4.69
C PHE A 296 10.04 13.19 -4.99
N LEU A 297 9.27 13.51 -3.97
CA LEU A 297 8.08 14.34 -4.09
C LEU A 297 8.46 15.80 -4.28
N ILE A 298 8.06 16.41 -5.40
CA ILE A 298 8.12 17.86 -5.59
C ILE A 298 6.78 18.43 -5.08
N THR A 299 6.84 19.09 -3.94
CA THR A 299 5.65 19.57 -3.22
C THR A 299 4.72 20.42 -4.09
N GLU A 300 3.43 20.29 -3.88
CA GLU A 300 2.40 21.11 -4.53
C GLU A 300 2.57 22.60 -4.23
N ALA A 301 3.10 22.93 -3.05
CA ALA A 301 3.35 24.30 -2.64
C ALA A 301 4.27 25.06 -3.63
N LEU A 302 5.18 24.35 -4.32
CA LEU A 302 6.02 24.97 -5.34
C LEU A 302 5.22 25.49 -6.54
N ARG A 303 4.16 24.75 -6.95
CA ARG A 303 3.20 25.23 -7.97
C ARG A 303 2.36 26.39 -7.43
N GLY A 304 1.98 26.31 -6.15
CA GLY A 304 1.31 27.41 -5.44
C GLY A 304 2.16 28.69 -5.39
N TYR A 305 3.47 28.54 -5.24
CA TYR A 305 4.43 29.65 -5.22
C TYR A 305 4.63 30.28 -6.62
N GLY A 306 4.22 29.59 -7.69
CA GLY A 306 4.23 30.13 -9.05
C GLY A 306 4.92 29.27 -10.10
N ALA A 307 5.41 28.08 -9.76
CA ALA A 307 6.02 27.17 -10.72
C ALA A 307 5.01 26.72 -11.81
N VAL A 308 5.47 26.60 -13.05
CA VAL A 308 4.63 26.39 -14.23
C VAL A 308 5.03 25.10 -14.96
N LEU A 309 4.04 24.27 -15.27
CA LEU A 309 4.24 23.06 -16.07
C LEU A 309 4.40 23.38 -17.57
N LYS A 310 5.42 22.78 -18.18
CA LYS A 310 5.73 22.87 -19.61
C LYS A 310 5.91 21.49 -20.23
N ASN A 311 5.48 21.33 -21.49
CA ASN A 311 5.76 20.12 -22.28
C ASN A 311 7.17 20.16 -22.87
N MET A 312 7.55 19.16 -23.65
CA MET A 312 8.88 19.06 -24.26
C MET A 312 9.15 20.14 -25.30
N ALA A 313 8.12 20.75 -25.88
CA ALA A 313 8.25 21.92 -26.77
C ALA A 313 8.43 23.25 -25.99
N GLY A 314 8.41 23.22 -24.64
CA GLY A 314 8.51 24.41 -23.79
C GLY A 314 7.18 25.18 -23.63
N GLU A 315 6.06 24.63 -24.09
CA GLU A 315 4.75 25.26 -24.00
C GLU A 315 4.09 25.05 -22.64
N LYS A 316 3.45 26.09 -22.12
CA LYS A 316 2.61 26.05 -20.90
C LYS A 316 1.27 25.36 -21.22
N PHE A 317 1.17 24.06 -21.06
CA PHE A 317 0.03 23.28 -21.56
C PHE A 317 -1.21 23.27 -20.65
N MET A 318 -1.08 23.49 -19.35
CA MET A 318 -2.16 23.27 -18.38
C MET A 318 -3.46 24.02 -18.68
N LYS A 319 -3.39 25.24 -19.25
CA LYS A 319 -4.58 26.03 -19.58
C LYS A 319 -5.47 25.40 -20.67
N ARG A 320 -4.94 24.42 -21.43
CA ARG A 320 -5.74 23.63 -22.39
C ARG A 320 -6.67 22.64 -21.68
N TYR A 321 -6.33 22.25 -20.45
CA TYR A 321 -7.05 21.26 -19.66
C TYR A 321 -7.93 21.87 -18.56
N ASP A 322 -7.45 22.96 -17.92
CA ASP A 322 -8.19 23.64 -16.85
C ASP A 322 -7.82 25.12 -16.79
N SER A 323 -8.81 25.99 -16.60
CA SER A 323 -8.64 27.45 -16.53
C SER A 323 -7.71 27.92 -15.40
N ARG A 324 -7.62 27.13 -14.31
CA ARG A 324 -6.74 27.40 -13.16
C ARG A 324 -5.26 27.11 -13.47
N GLY A 325 -4.98 26.49 -14.62
CA GLY A 325 -3.60 26.18 -15.05
C GLY A 325 -2.91 25.18 -14.10
N SER A 326 -1.64 25.46 -13.74
CA SER A 326 -0.85 24.58 -12.86
C SER A 326 -1.38 24.47 -11.43
N LEU A 327 -2.38 25.28 -11.05
CA LEU A 327 -3.08 25.25 -9.75
C LEU A 327 -4.39 24.44 -9.79
N ALA A 328 -4.69 23.76 -10.89
CA ALA A 328 -5.82 22.84 -10.96
C ALA A 328 -5.67 21.69 -9.93
N PRO A 329 -6.75 21.00 -9.52
CA PRO A 329 -6.72 19.85 -8.65
C PRO A 329 -5.74 18.77 -9.13
N ARG A 330 -5.17 18.01 -8.18
CA ARG A 330 -4.11 17.01 -8.45
C ARG A 330 -4.48 16.02 -9.53
N ASP A 331 -5.69 15.52 -9.53
CA ASP A 331 -6.18 14.55 -10.51
C ASP A 331 -6.23 15.14 -11.93
N ILE A 332 -6.64 16.40 -12.09
CA ILE A 332 -6.64 17.09 -13.38
C ILE A 332 -5.21 17.32 -13.86
N VAL A 333 -4.32 17.78 -12.97
CA VAL A 333 -2.91 18.00 -13.32
C VAL A 333 -2.23 16.68 -13.70
N ALA A 334 -2.45 15.61 -12.94
CA ALA A 334 -1.87 14.31 -13.24
C ALA A 334 -2.36 13.75 -14.59
N ARG A 335 -3.68 13.90 -14.89
CA ARG A 335 -4.24 13.52 -16.21
C ARG A 335 -3.66 14.34 -17.35
N ALA A 336 -3.47 15.63 -17.14
CA ALA A 336 -2.89 16.52 -18.16
C ALA A 336 -1.44 16.14 -18.47
N ILE A 337 -0.63 15.89 -17.44
CA ILE A 337 0.76 15.45 -17.60
C ILE A 337 0.81 14.09 -18.31
N ASP A 338 0.03 13.10 -17.87
CA ASP A 338 -0.04 11.77 -18.49
C ASP A 338 -0.42 11.85 -19.98
N ASN A 339 -1.34 12.75 -20.32
CA ASN A 339 -1.74 12.96 -21.71
C ASN A 339 -0.63 13.61 -22.55
N GLU A 340 0.04 14.66 -22.02
CA GLU A 340 1.18 15.29 -22.71
C GLU A 340 2.30 14.28 -22.95
N MET A 341 2.70 13.51 -21.92
CA MET A 341 3.72 12.48 -22.06
C MET A 341 3.37 11.46 -23.14
N LYS A 342 2.12 10.99 -23.20
CA LYS A 342 1.65 10.04 -24.21
C LYS A 342 1.58 10.63 -25.61
N MET A 343 1.20 11.90 -25.75
CA MET A 343 1.15 12.59 -27.05
C MET A 343 2.54 12.80 -27.65
N TRP A 344 3.51 13.14 -26.81
CA TRP A 344 4.87 13.42 -27.25
C TRP A 344 5.76 12.18 -27.29
N GLY A 345 5.38 11.11 -26.59
CA GLY A 345 6.17 9.89 -26.47
C GLY A 345 7.33 10.03 -25.47
N ASP A 346 7.21 10.95 -24.52
CA ASP A 346 8.24 11.28 -23.54
C ASP A 346 7.95 10.67 -22.16
N ASP A 347 9.00 10.52 -21.35
CA ASP A 347 8.92 9.92 -20.01
C ASP A 347 8.63 10.94 -18.88
N HIS A 348 8.64 12.24 -19.17
CA HIS A 348 8.42 13.31 -18.20
C HIS A 348 7.93 14.60 -18.88
N VAL A 349 7.58 15.59 -18.06
CA VAL A 349 7.35 16.99 -18.44
C VAL A 349 8.24 17.90 -17.58
N TRP A 350 8.26 19.17 -17.87
CA TRP A 350 9.08 20.14 -17.16
C TRP A 350 8.26 20.96 -16.16
N LEU A 351 8.80 21.16 -14.95
CA LEU A 351 8.32 22.17 -14.01
C LEU A 351 9.32 23.32 -13.99
N ASP A 352 8.88 24.52 -14.39
CA ASP A 352 9.69 25.71 -14.51
C ASP A 352 9.53 26.64 -13.31
N CYS A 353 10.61 26.83 -12.57
CA CYS A 353 10.74 27.76 -11.44
C CYS A 353 11.68 28.94 -11.77
N THR A 354 12.31 28.97 -12.95
CA THR A 354 13.42 29.90 -13.28
C THR A 354 13.02 31.37 -13.31
N HIS A 355 11.73 31.64 -13.41
CA HIS A 355 11.16 33.00 -13.41
C HIS A 355 10.83 33.52 -12.00
N LEU A 356 11.00 32.70 -10.96
CA LEU A 356 10.72 33.03 -9.56
C LEU A 356 11.96 33.61 -8.87
N ASN A 357 11.74 34.25 -7.71
CA ASN A 357 12.85 34.82 -6.93
C ASN A 357 13.76 33.68 -6.40
N PRO A 358 15.08 33.67 -6.74
CA PRO A 358 15.98 32.58 -6.34
C PRO A 358 16.16 32.44 -4.83
N ASP A 359 16.22 33.51 -4.08
CA ASP A 359 16.40 33.47 -2.62
C ASP A 359 15.12 32.97 -1.96
N GLY A 360 13.96 33.45 -2.42
CA GLY A 360 12.66 32.93 -1.95
C GLY A 360 12.46 31.45 -2.23
N LEU A 361 12.94 30.91 -3.37
CA LEU A 361 12.90 29.47 -3.65
C LEU A 361 13.72 28.66 -2.64
N LYS A 362 14.93 29.12 -2.31
CA LYS A 362 15.81 28.44 -1.35
C LYS A 362 15.27 28.49 0.07
N ASP A 363 14.70 29.63 0.47
CA ASP A 363 14.17 29.83 1.82
C ASP A 363 12.88 29.04 2.07
N HIS A 364 11.98 29.03 1.07
CA HIS A 364 10.68 28.34 1.22
C HIS A 364 10.75 26.84 0.91
N PHE A 365 11.69 26.39 0.06
CA PHE A 365 11.76 25.00 -0.41
C PHE A 365 13.19 24.43 -0.31
N PRO A 366 13.86 24.51 0.87
CA PRO A 366 15.25 24.08 1.03
C PRO A 366 15.45 22.62 0.64
N ASN A 367 14.54 21.70 1.06
CA ASN A 367 14.68 20.29 0.73
C ASN A 367 14.53 20.00 -0.77
N VAL A 368 13.62 20.71 -1.46
CA VAL A 368 13.48 20.56 -2.92
C VAL A 368 14.72 21.10 -3.63
N TYR A 369 15.23 22.25 -3.18
CA TYR A 369 16.43 22.86 -3.73
C TYR A 369 17.65 21.94 -3.57
N ASP A 370 17.94 21.50 -2.35
CA ASP A 370 19.10 20.66 -2.04
C ASP A 370 19.02 19.32 -2.77
N HIS A 371 17.84 18.66 -2.74
CA HIS A 371 17.66 17.36 -3.39
C HIS A 371 17.82 17.42 -4.91
N CYS A 372 17.34 18.49 -5.56
CA CYS A 372 17.56 18.71 -6.99
C CYS A 372 19.03 19.06 -7.29
N LEU A 373 19.64 19.90 -6.46
CA LEU A 373 21.04 20.32 -6.62
C LEU A 373 22.01 19.14 -6.52
N ASP A 374 21.77 18.21 -5.59
CA ASP A 374 22.55 16.96 -5.45
C ASP A 374 22.51 16.09 -6.73
N ARG A 375 21.53 16.32 -7.60
CA ARG A 375 21.37 15.67 -8.91
C ARG A 375 21.79 16.54 -10.09
N GLY A 376 22.45 17.67 -9.79
CA GLY A 376 22.93 18.62 -10.79
C GLY A 376 21.86 19.52 -11.39
N ILE A 377 20.70 19.66 -10.74
CA ILE A 377 19.57 20.50 -11.18
C ILE A 377 19.47 21.71 -10.23
N ASP A 378 19.93 22.87 -10.66
CA ASP A 378 19.72 24.14 -9.95
C ASP A 378 18.34 24.71 -10.32
N ILE A 379 17.32 24.49 -9.46
CA ILE A 379 15.93 24.89 -9.75
C ILE A 379 15.73 26.38 -9.97
N THR A 380 16.74 27.22 -9.65
CA THR A 380 16.72 28.66 -9.94
C THR A 380 17.13 28.99 -11.38
N LYS A 381 17.69 28.01 -12.11
CA LYS A 381 18.24 28.19 -13.48
C LYS A 381 17.76 27.10 -14.43
N ASP A 382 17.51 25.89 -13.90
CA ASP A 382 17.19 24.71 -14.68
C ASP A 382 15.72 24.33 -14.53
N LEU A 383 15.16 23.66 -15.54
CA LEU A 383 13.85 23.07 -15.49
C LEU A 383 13.90 21.76 -14.70
N ILE A 384 12.93 21.51 -13.83
CA ILE A 384 12.82 20.27 -13.06
C ILE A 384 12.07 19.25 -13.90
N PRO A 385 12.66 18.08 -14.23
CA PRO A 385 11.92 17.01 -14.89
C PRO A 385 10.95 16.37 -13.89
N VAL A 386 9.65 16.36 -14.21
CA VAL A 386 8.61 15.83 -13.32
C VAL A 386 7.70 14.86 -14.02
N VAL A 387 7.23 13.87 -13.26
CA VAL A 387 6.34 12.80 -13.71
C VAL A 387 5.30 12.49 -12.64
N PRO A 388 4.07 12.10 -13.00
CA PRO A 388 3.11 11.60 -12.03
C PRO A 388 3.60 10.27 -11.43
N ALA A 389 3.49 10.13 -10.11
CA ALA A 389 3.93 8.95 -9.39
C ALA A 389 2.78 8.35 -8.57
N ALA A 390 2.64 7.02 -8.58
CA ALA A 390 1.70 6.33 -7.70
C ALA A 390 2.02 6.67 -6.23
N HIS A 391 1.00 7.08 -5.48
CA HIS A 391 1.20 7.70 -4.17
C HIS A 391 0.40 7.03 -3.06
N TYR A 392 -0.89 6.73 -3.29
CA TYR A 392 -1.76 6.14 -2.28
C TYR A 392 -2.83 5.25 -2.91
N SER A 393 -3.21 4.16 -2.22
CA SER A 393 -4.31 3.27 -2.61
C SER A 393 -5.54 3.54 -1.73
N CYS A 394 -6.66 3.97 -2.34
CA CYS A 394 -7.92 4.16 -1.61
C CYS A 394 -8.69 2.86 -1.41
N GLY A 395 -8.39 1.83 -2.19
CA GLY A 395 -8.91 0.48 -2.07
C GLY A 395 -7.98 -0.47 -1.32
N GLY A 396 -8.49 -1.63 -1.00
CA GLY A 396 -7.76 -2.65 -0.24
C GLY A 396 -8.67 -3.73 0.32
N ILE A 397 -8.29 -4.27 1.47
CA ILE A 397 -9.06 -5.27 2.21
C ILE A 397 -10.29 -4.61 2.82
N LYS A 398 -11.49 -5.08 2.45
CA LYS A 398 -12.73 -4.59 3.03
C LYS A 398 -12.80 -4.89 4.51
N VAL A 399 -13.11 -3.87 5.32
CA VAL A 399 -13.25 -3.97 6.76
C VAL A 399 -14.52 -3.30 7.26
N ASP A 400 -14.95 -3.67 8.45
CA ASP A 400 -15.97 -2.97 9.23
C ASP A 400 -15.38 -1.78 10.01
N MET A 401 -16.19 -1.13 10.83
CA MET A 401 -15.78 0.04 11.62
C MET A 401 -14.71 -0.27 12.69
N ASP A 402 -14.50 -1.53 13.03
CA ASP A 402 -13.48 -1.99 13.98
C ASP A 402 -12.26 -2.61 13.29
N GLY A 403 -12.16 -2.48 11.97
CA GLY A 403 -11.04 -2.99 11.17
C GLY A 403 -11.08 -4.50 10.94
N GLN A 404 -12.17 -5.20 11.30
CA GLN A 404 -12.30 -6.64 11.08
C GLN A 404 -12.69 -6.92 9.63
N SER A 405 -11.99 -7.85 8.99
CA SER A 405 -12.34 -8.32 7.64
C SER A 405 -13.47 -9.37 7.66
N ASN A 406 -13.89 -9.83 6.47
CA ASN A 406 -14.82 -10.95 6.36
C ASN A 406 -14.18 -12.32 6.71
N ILE A 407 -12.90 -12.37 7.04
CA ILE A 407 -12.22 -13.54 7.60
C ILE A 407 -12.15 -13.36 9.11
N ASN A 408 -12.78 -14.26 9.87
CA ASN A 408 -12.77 -14.19 11.32
C ASN A 408 -11.34 -14.22 11.88
N ARG A 409 -11.05 -13.43 12.93
CA ARG A 409 -9.74 -13.27 13.56
C ARG A 409 -8.69 -12.56 12.68
N LEU A 410 -9.11 -11.99 11.52
CA LEU A 410 -8.26 -11.23 10.63
C LEU A 410 -8.74 -9.79 10.55
N TYR A 411 -7.86 -8.87 10.90
CA TYR A 411 -8.06 -7.42 10.82
C TYR A 411 -7.17 -6.83 9.74
N ALA A 412 -7.58 -5.70 9.17
CA ALA A 412 -6.74 -4.90 8.29
C ALA A 412 -6.87 -3.43 8.65
N ILE A 413 -5.74 -2.73 8.73
CA ILE A 413 -5.65 -1.36 9.19
C ILE A 413 -4.67 -0.53 8.35
N GLY A 414 -4.87 0.79 8.32
CA GLY A 414 -4.09 1.71 7.49
C GLY A 414 -4.28 1.44 6.00
N GLU A 415 -3.36 1.84 5.16
CA GLU A 415 -3.47 1.83 3.70
C GLU A 415 -3.72 0.43 3.09
N ALA A 416 -3.51 -0.65 3.82
CA ALA A 416 -3.85 -2.00 3.35
C ALA A 416 -5.36 -2.27 3.36
N SER A 417 -6.14 -1.47 4.10
CA SER A 417 -7.59 -1.62 4.26
C SER A 417 -8.38 -0.72 3.33
N SER A 418 -9.60 -1.14 3.01
CA SER A 418 -10.65 -0.31 2.41
C SER A 418 -11.72 -0.08 3.47
N THR A 419 -11.62 1.05 4.15
CA THR A 419 -12.49 1.44 5.27
C THR A 419 -13.77 2.12 4.81
N GLY A 420 -13.73 2.72 3.61
CA GLY A 420 -14.77 3.62 3.11
C GLY A 420 -14.52 5.11 3.44
N LEU A 421 -13.46 5.45 4.18
CA LEU A 421 -13.10 6.85 4.48
C LEU A 421 -12.80 7.66 3.22
N HIS A 422 -12.00 7.10 2.32
CA HIS A 422 -11.42 7.84 1.20
C HIS A 422 -12.31 7.88 -0.06
N GLY A 423 -13.32 7.02 -0.12
CA GLY A 423 -14.17 6.95 -1.31
C GLY A 423 -13.38 6.74 -2.60
N ALA A 424 -13.67 7.52 -3.63
CA ALA A 424 -13.01 7.44 -4.93
C ALA A 424 -11.70 8.27 -5.02
N ASN A 425 -11.38 9.09 -4.00
CA ASN A 425 -10.16 9.89 -3.93
C ASN A 425 -9.90 10.38 -2.52
N ARG A 426 -8.68 10.19 -2.02
CA ARG A 426 -8.26 10.55 -0.67
C ARG A 426 -8.06 12.06 -0.51
N LEU A 427 -8.64 12.64 0.52
CA LEU A 427 -8.26 13.97 1.01
C LEU A 427 -6.87 13.92 1.61
N ALA A 428 -6.03 14.91 1.33
CA ALA A 428 -4.67 14.99 1.86
C ALA A 428 -4.66 14.89 3.40
N SER A 429 -3.62 14.31 3.97
CA SER A 429 -3.40 14.14 5.43
C SER A 429 -4.45 13.31 6.20
N ASN A 430 -5.47 12.73 5.52
CA ASN A 430 -6.42 11.81 6.14
C ASN A 430 -5.87 10.38 6.31
N SER A 431 -4.80 9.99 5.62
CA SER A 431 -4.25 8.61 5.69
C SER A 431 -3.64 8.27 7.04
N LEU A 432 -2.90 9.21 7.66
CA LEU A 432 -2.28 8.95 8.96
C LEU A 432 -3.32 8.89 10.08
N ILE A 433 -4.37 9.71 10.01
CA ILE A 433 -5.43 9.66 11.03
C ILE A 433 -6.31 8.42 10.87
N GLU A 434 -6.61 7.98 9.65
CA GLU A 434 -7.25 6.68 9.42
C GLU A 434 -6.48 5.55 10.10
N ALA A 435 -5.16 5.50 9.87
CA ALA A 435 -4.30 4.50 10.46
C ALA A 435 -4.35 4.53 12.00
N ALA A 436 -4.30 5.70 12.62
CA ALA A 436 -4.34 5.86 14.08
C ALA A 436 -5.71 5.45 14.66
N VAL A 437 -6.82 5.88 14.06
CA VAL A 437 -8.17 5.56 14.53
C VAL A 437 -8.46 4.07 14.41
N TYR A 438 -8.23 3.49 13.22
CA TYR A 438 -8.50 2.07 13.01
C TYR A 438 -7.59 1.15 13.82
N SER A 439 -6.34 1.55 14.08
CA SER A 439 -5.44 0.78 14.96
C SER A 439 -5.96 0.72 16.38
N TYR A 440 -6.45 1.85 16.89
CA TYR A 440 -7.03 1.92 18.22
C TYR A 440 -8.29 1.05 18.34
N ARG A 441 -9.23 1.21 17.41
CA ARG A 441 -10.49 0.45 17.39
C ARG A 441 -10.26 -1.05 17.25
N ALA A 442 -9.41 -1.45 16.31
CA ALA A 442 -9.06 -2.85 16.09
C ALA A 442 -8.40 -3.49 17.32
N ALA A 443 -7.53 -2.74 18.03
CA ALA A 443 -6.92 -3.25 19.27
C ALA A 443 -7.93 -3.43 20.40
N LEU A 444 -8.87 -2.51 20.58
CA LEU A 444 -9.95 -2.65 21.57
C LEU A 444 -10.87 -3.83 21.25
N HIS A 445 -11.37 -3.88 20.00
CA HIS A 445 -12.32 -4.92 19.58
C HIS A 445 -11.68 -6.32 19.67
N SER A 446 -10.46 -6.49 19.12
CA SER A 446 -9.78 -7.79 19.14
C SER A 446 -9.30 -8.19 20.54
N GLY A 447 -8.84 -7.23 21.34
CA GLY A 447 -8.41 -7.43 22.72
C GLY A 447 -9.55 -7.89 23.63
N GLY A 448 -10.73 -7.29 23.49
CA GLY A 448 -11.92 -7.67 24.27
C GLY A 448 -12.39 -9.10 24.03
N ARG A 449 -12.08 -9.67 22.87
CA ARG A 449 -12.46 -11.05 22.48
C ARG A 449 -11.34 -12.08 22.68
N LEU A 450 -10.16 -11.67 23.09
CA LEU A 450 -8.97 -12.52 23.11
C LEU A 450 -9.13 -13.78 23.97
N ALA A 451 -9.84 -13.70 25.09
CA ALA A 451 -10.06 -14.81 26.02
C ALA A 451 -10.91 -15.94 25.41
N GLU A 452 -11.74 -15.64 24.42
CA GLU A 452 -12.60 -16.61 23.73
C GLU A 452 -11.85 -17.40 22.64
N LEU A 453 -10.63 -16.96 22.27
CA LEU A 453 -9.88 -17.47 21.14
C LEU A 453 -8.81 -18.48 21.57
N THR A 454 -8.69 -19.56 20.80
CA THR A 454 -7.68 -20.61 21.00
C THR A 454 -6.80 -20.76 19.77
N PHE A 455 -5.60 -21.32 19.95
CA PHE A 455 -4.70 -21.64 18.85
C PHE A 455 -5.17 -22.86 18.07
N GLU A 456 -4.96 -22.89 16.77
CA GLU A 456 -5.21 -24.04 15.90
C GLU A 456 -3.90 -24.82 15.71
N GLU A 457 -3.67 -25.80 16.54
CA GLU A 457 -2.41 -26.58 16.60
C GLU A 457 -2.22 -27.51 15.41
N ARG A 458 -3.31 -27.87 14.70
CA ARG A 458 -3.29 -28.83 13.58
C ARG A 458 -2.73 -28.26 12.29
N ILE A 459 -2.50 -26.95 12.21
CA ILE A 459 -1.87 -26.32 11.05
C ILE A 459 -0.54 -27.04 10.77
N PRO A 460 -0.32 -27.56 9.55
CA PRO A 460 0.94 -28.21 9.19
C PRO A 460 2.07 -27.19 9.09
N ASP A 461 3.29 -27.65 9.23
CA ASP A 461 4.45 -26.85 8.93
C ASP A 461 4.63 -26.67 7.41
N TRP A 462 5.46 -25.72 7.03
CA TRP A 462 5.76 -25.46 5.63
C TRP A 462 6.41 -26.68 4.96
N ASP A 463 5.89 -27.10 3.81
CA ASP A 463 6.41 -28.23 3.05
C ASP A 463 7.42 -27.77 1.98
N TYR A 464 8.69 -28.16 2.16
CA TYR A 464 9.78 -27.89 1.22
C TYR A 464 9.95 -28.95 0.11
N LYS A 465 9.14 -30.03 0.12
CA LYS A 465 9.32 -31.14 -0.84
C LYS A 465 9.17 -30.66 -2.29
N GLY A 466 10.10 -31.08 -3.13
CA GLY A 466 10.09 -30.77 -4.56
C GLY A 466 10.51 -29.33 -4.89
N THR A 467 11.08 -28.60 -3.94
CA THR A 467 11.62 -27.25 -4.19
C THR A 467 13.15 -27.26 -4.30
N THR A 468 13.69 -26.45 -5.21
CA THR A 468 15.12 -26.27 -5.45
C THR A 468 15.49 -24.80 -5.43
N HIS A 469 16.78 -24.49 -5.36
CA HIS A 469 17.25 -23.13 -5.61
C HIS A 469 16.90 -22.69 -7.03
N LEU A 470 16.47 -21.43 -7.19
CA LEU A 470 16.30 -20.84 -8.52
C LEU A 470 17.66 -20.71 -9.21
N GLU A 471 17.78 -21.32 -10.37
CA GLU A 471 19.00 -21.22 -11.20
C GLU A 471 19.11 -19.86 -11.89
N GLU A 472 17.94 -19.24 -12.23
CA GLU A 472 17.88 -18.00 -13.00
C GLU A 472 16.99 -16.94 -12.32
N MET A 473 17.57 -16.16 -11.41
CA MET A 473 16.87 -15.01 -10.79
C MET A 473 16.57 -13.87 -11.79
N ILE A 474 17.21 -13.88 -12.97
CA ILE A 474 16.97 -12.89 -14.00
C ILE A 474 15.50 -12.90 -14.48
N LEU A 475 14.87 -14.08 -14.55
CA LEU A 475 13.47 -14.24 -14.96
C LEU A 475 12.52 -13.53 -13.99
N VAL A 476 12.77 -13.63 -12.68
CA VAL A 476 11.97 -12.95 -11.67
C VAL A 476 12.12 -11.43 -11.79
N THR A 477 13.36 -10.96 -12.01
CA THR A 477 13.65 -9.53 -12.17
C THR A 477 13.04 -8.96 -13.46
N GLN A 478 13.09 -9.73 -14.55
CA GLN A 478 12.46 -9.38 -15.83
C GLN A 478 10.94 -9.25 -15.67
N ASN A 479 10.30 -10.27 -15.15
CA ASN A 479 8.84 -10.30 -14.96
C ASN A 479 8.37 -9.20 -14.00
N TYR A 480 9.18 -8.86 -12.96
CA TYR A 480 8.88 -7.75 -12.05
C TYR A 480 8.81 -6.41 -12.82
N LYS A 481 9.82 -6.12 -13.63
CA LYS A 481 9.85 -4.90 -14.46
C LYS A 481 8.71 -4.90 -15.49
N GLU A 482 8.41 -6.04 -16.09
CA GLU A 482 7.34 -6.15 -17.08
C GLU A 482 5.96 -5.88 -16.45
N VAL A 483 5.67 -6.39 -15.26
CA VAL A 483 4.45 -6.04 -14.51
C VAL A 483 4.35 -4.53 -14.32
N GLN A 484 5.44 -3.89 -13.86
CA GLN A 484 5.47 -2.43 -13.66
C GLN A 484 5.21 -1.66 -14.97
N MET A 485 5.82 -2.08 -16.09
CA MET A 485 5.61 -1.47 -17.40
C MET A 485 4.17 -1.64 -17.88
N ILE A 486 3.59 -2.83 -17.75
CA ILE A 486 2.19 -3.10 -18.10
C ILE A 486 1.26 -2.18 -17.30
N MET A 487 1.45 -2.10 -15.99
CA MET A 487 0.59 -1.32 -15.13
C MET A 487 0.71 0.19 -15.41
N SER A 488 1.92 0.71 -15.59
CA SER A 488 2.12 2.13 -15.89
C SER A 488 1.56 2.53 -17.25
N ASN A 489 1.82 1.74 -18.31
CA ASN A 489 1.46 2.12 -19.67
C ASN A 489 -0.01 1.84 -20.02
N TYR A 490 -0.64 0.81 -19.43
CA TYR A 490 -2.00 0.40 -19.77
C TYR A 490 -3.03 0.67 -18.67
N VAL A 491 -2.61 0.75 -17.40
CA VAL A 491 -3.52 0.77 -16.23
C VAL A 491 -3.26 1.99 -15.33
N GLY A 492 -2.49 2.96 -15.82
CA GLY A 492 -2.14 4.18 -15.10
C GLY A 492 -3.32 5.14 -14.91
N ILE A 493 -3.05 6.44 -15.12
CA ILE A 493 -4.00 7.54 -14.83
C ILE A 493 -5.16 7.57 -15.83
N VAL A 494 -4.85 7.50 -17.14
CA VAL A 494 -5.85 7.50 -18.22
C VAL A 494 -5.99 6.10 -18.77
N ARG A 495 -7.16 5.52 -18.63
CA ARG A 495 -7.49 4.12 -18.98
C ARG A 495 -8.40 4.03 -20.19
N SER A 496 -8.47 2.85 -20.81
CA SER A 496 -9.46 2.48 -21.81
C SER A 496 -9.71 0.97 -21.76
N ASP A 497 -10.87 0.53 -22.24
CA ASP A 497 -11.24 -0.90 -22.28
C ASP A 497 -10.20 -1.72 -23.04
N LEU A 498 -9.72 -1.19 -24.18
CA LEU A 498 -8.69 -1.83 -24.99
C LEU A 498 -7.36 -1.98 -24.23
N ARG A 499 -6.91 -0.92 -23.52
CA ARG A 499 -5.67 -0.96 -22.72
C ARG A 499 -5.79 -1.94 -21.57
N LEU A 500 -6.90 -1.89 -20.83
CA LEU A 500 -7.17 -2.81 -19.69
C LEU A 500 -7.22 -4.27 -20.15
N GLN A 501 -7.84 -4.54 -21.32
CA GLN A 501 -7.88 -5.89 -21.91
C GLN A 501 -6.47 -6.39 -22.27
N ARG A 502 -5.65 -5.54 -22.90
CA ARG A 502 -4.26 -5.88 -23.25
C ARG A 502 -3.40 -6.14 -22.01
N ALA A 503 -3.57 -5.32 -20.97
CA ALA A 503 -2.89 -5.52 -19.69
C ALA A 503 -3.23 -6.88 -19.07
N LEU A 504 -4.52 -7.24 -19.05
CA LEU A 504 -4.98 -8.50 -18.48
C LEU A 504 -4.36 -9.71 -19.18
N ILE A 505 -4.35 -9.72 -20.53
CA ILE A 505 -3.79 -10.82 -21.31
C ILE A 505 -2.29 -11.01 -21.01
N ARG A 506 -1.52 -9.91 -20.95
CA ARG A 506 -0.09 -9.96 -20.67
C ARG A 506 0.20 -10.42 -19.25
N LEU A 507 -0.55 -9.88 -18.29
CA LEU A 507 -0.40 -10.25 -16.88
C LEU A 507 -0.72 -11.73 -16.63
N GLU A 508 -1.65 -12.32 -17.40
CA GLU A 508 -1.98 -13.75 -17.31
C GLU A 508 -0.80 -14.66 -17.70
N ILE A 509 0.00 -14.25 -18.69
CA ILE A 509 1.20 -14.98 -19.11
C ILE A 509 2.22 -14.98 -17.97
N ILE A 510 2.54 -13.79 -17.45
CA ILE A 510 3.49 -13.63 -16.35
C ILE A 510 3.00 -14.39 -15.08
N TYR A 511 1.69 -14.39 -14.81
CA TYR A 511 1.11 -15.15 -13.72
C TYR A 511 1.40 -16.66 -13.83
N LYS A 512 1.19 -17.25 -15.01
CA LYS A 512 1.43 -18.69 -15.23
C LYS A 512 2.91 -19.05 -15.05
N GLU A 513 3.81 -18.23 -15.58
CA GLU A 513 5.24 -18.40 -15.43
C GLU A 513 5.67 -18.30 -13.96
N ASN A 514 5.23 -17.24 -13.27
CA ASN A 514 5.59 -17.02 -11.87
C ASN A 514 5.03 -18.10 -10.94
N GLU A 515 3.78 -18.55 -11.13
CA GLU A 515 3.21 -19.67 -10.34
C GLU A 515 3.99 -20.99 -10.56
N SER A 516 4.48 -21.23 -11.78
CA SER A 516 5.35 -22.38 -12.06
C SER A 516 6.68 -22.27 -11.33
N LEU A 517 7.31 -21.10 -11.36
CA LEU A 517 8.56 -20.81 -10.63
C LEU A 517 8.35 -20.93 -9.11
N TYR A 518 7.32 -20.28 -8.57
CA TYR A 518 7.00 -20.30 -7.14
C TYR A 518 6.82 -21.73 -6.59
N LYS A 519 6.16 -22.62 -7.34
CA LYS A 519 5.89 -24.00 -6.89
C LYS A 519 7.11 -24.89 -6.81
N ARG A 520 8.13 -24.65 -7.63
CA ARG A 520 9.34 -25.47 -7.73
C ARG A 520 10.57 -24.87 -7.04
N SER A 521 10.45 -23.62 -6.54
CA SER A 521 11.58 -22.90 -5.97
C SER A 521 11.50 -22.82 -4.45
N LEU A 522 12.65 -22.77 -3.80
CA LEU A 522 12.73 -22.31 -2.43
C LEU A 522 12.21 -20.87 -2.33
N ILE A 523 11.57 -20.56 -1.22
CA ILE A 523 10.99 -19.23 -1.01
C ILE A 523 12.09 -18.17 -0.99
N SER A 524 11.89 -17.13 -1.80
CA SER A 524 12.68 -15.90 -1.74
C SER A 524 11.77 -14.68 -1.71
N LYS A 525 12.23 -13.58 -1.09
CA LYS A 525 11.49 -12.31 -1.03
C LYS A 525 11.00 -11.89 -2.42
N LYS A 526 11.91 -11.88 -3.41
CA LYS A 526 11.60 -11.38 -4.77
C LYS A 526 10.50 -12.18 -5.48
N ILE A 527 10.51 -13.51 -5.38
CA ILE A 527 9.47 -14.33 -6.03
C ILE A 527 8.11 -14.14 -5.37
N CYS A 528 8.08 -13.96 -4.03
CA CYS A 528 6.86 -13.68 -3.29
C CYS A 528 6.32 -12.28 -3.60
N GLU A 529 7.16 -11.26 -3.65
CA GLU A 529 6.78 -9.89 -4.02
C GLU A 529 6.24 -9.83 -5.46
N LEU A 530 6.89 -10.51 -6.41
CA LEU A 530 6.39 -10.60 -7.78
C LEU A 530 5.00 -11.26 -7.83
N ARG A 531 4.81 -12.36 -7.09
CA ARG A 531 3.50 -13.02 -6.96
C ARG A 531 2.43 -12.08 -6.43
N ASN A 532 2.76 -11.27 -5.43
CA ASN A 532 1.86 -10.30 -4.83
C ASN A 532 1.55 -9.15 -5.81
N LEU A 533 2.55 -8.60 -6.49
CA LEU A 533 2.36 -7.55 -7.51
C LEU A 533 1.46 -8.00 -8.66
N ILE A 534 1.61 -9.24 -9.13
CA ILE A 534 0.72 -9.82 -10.15
C ILE A 534 -0.73 -9.88 -9.62
N ASN A 535 -0.94 -10.30 -8.37
CA ASN A 535 -2.28 -10.38 -7.78
C ASN A 535 -2.93 -8.99 -7.65
N VAL A 536 -2.20 -7.98 -7.13
CA VAL A 536 -2.75 -6.62 -7.00
C VAL A 536 -2.96 -5.96 -8.35
N GLY A 537 -2.05 -6.15 -9.32
CA GLY A 537 -2.23 -5.70 -10.69
C GLY A 537 -3.49 -6.27 -11.34
N TYR A 538 -3.72 -7.57 -11.17
CA TYR A 538 -4.96 -8.22 -11.62
C TYR A 538 -6.21 -7.60 -10.99
N LEU A 539 -6.19 -7.34 -9.67
CA LEU A 539 -7.31 -6.75 -8.96
C LEU A 539 -7.62 -5.34 -9.45
N ILE A 540 -6.59 -4.50 -9.65
CA ILE A 540 -6.74 -3.15 -10.21
C ILE A 540 -7.38 -3.21 -11.59
N ILE A 541 -6.85 -4.04 -12.49
CA ILE A 541 -7.37 -4.18 -13.86
C ILE A 541 -8.82 -4.66 -13.85
N LYS A 542 -9.12 -5.69 -13.05
CA LYS A 542 -10.45 -6.27 -12.96
C LYS A 542 -11.49 -5.27 -12.48
N MET A 543 -11.18 -4.52 -11.41
CA MET A 543 -12.10 -3.55 -10.84
C MET A 543 -12.26 -2.34 -11.77
N ALA A 544 -11.16 -1.84 -12.37
CA ALA A 544 -11.20 -0.80 -13.38
C ALA A 544 -12.07 -1.16 -14.60
N ARG A 545 -12.02 -2.42 -15.08
CA ARG A 545 -12.86 -2.90 -16.18
C ARG A 545 -14.34 -3.04 -15.81
N ASN A 546 -14.62 -3.36 -14.55
CA ASN A 546 -16.01 -3.50 -14.07
C ASN A 546 -16.69 -2.15 -13.83
N ARG A 547 -15.92 -1.08 -13.64
CA ARG A 547 -16.44 0.27 -13.43
C ARG A 547 -16.66 0.97 -14.77
N GLN A 548 -17.91 1.08 -15.18
CA GLN A 548 -18.32 1.71 -16.45
C GLN A 548 -18.67 3.19 -16.25
N GLU A 549 -17.89 3.90 -15.47
CA GLU A 549 -17.98 5.34 -15.23
C GLU A 549 -16.60 5.91 -14.91
N SER A 550 -16.40 7.19 -15.13
CA SER A 550 -15.26 7.95 -14.60
C SER A 550 -15.68 8.61 -13.28
N ARG A 551 -14.95 8.31 -12.20
CA ARG A 551 -15.21 8.82 -10.84
C ARG A 551 -13.90 8.94 -10.06
N GLY A 552 -13.66 10.10 -9.47
CA GLY A 552 -12.46 10.36 -8.69
C GLY A 552 -11.17 10.01 -9.43
N LEU A 553 -10.40 9.09 -8.87
CA LEU A 553 -9.12 8.62 -9.41
C LEU A 553 -9.25 7.64 -10.59
N HIS A 554 -10.41 7.06 -10.80
CA HIS A 554 -10.67 6.21 -11.97
C HIS A 554 -11.18 7.04 -13.14
N TYR A 555 -10.36 7.17 -14.18
CA TYR A 555 -10.74 7.86 -15.42
C TYR A 555 -10.59 6.93 -16.64
N SER A 556 -11.68 6.74 -17.39
CA SER A 556 -11.71 5.98 -18.63
C SER A 556 -12.18 6.85 -19.80
N ILE A 557 -11.44 6.84 -20.90
CA ILE A 557 -11.83 7.57 -22.11
C ILE A 557 -13.08 6.96 -22.77
N ASP A 558 -13.35 5.68 -22.53
CA ASP A 558 -14.53 4.98 -23.09
C ASP A 558 -15.77 5.21 -22.22
N HIS A 559 -15.59 5.55 -20.92
CA HIS A 559 -16.65 5.79 -19.95
C HIS A 559 -16.46 7.14 -19.23
N PRO A 560 -16.51 8.29 -19.97
CA PRO A 560 -16.15 9.60 -19.41
C PRO A 560 -17.20 10.20 -18.46
N LYS A 561 -18.43 9.67 -18.47
CA LYS A 561 -19.55 10.20 -17.68
C LYS A 561 -19.77 9.38 -16.42
N ARG A 562 -20.30 10.01 -15.37
CA ARG A 562 -20.84 9.32 -14.19
C ARG A 562 -22.14 8.62 -14.52
N THR A 563 -22.36 7.43 -13.98
CA THR A 563 -23.60 6.65 -14.18
C THR A 563 -24.72 7.04 -13.21
N SER A 564 -24.41 7.72 -12.12
CA SER A 564 -25.41 8.25 -11.17
C SER A 564 -25.14 9.70 -10.86
N SER A 565 -26.11 10.54 -11.18
CA SER A 565 -26.28 11.86 -10.61
C SER A 565 -27.24 11.72 -9.45
N GLU A 566 -26.76 11.78 -8.21
CA GLU A 566 -27.61 12.20 -7.08
C GLU A 566 -26.68 12.60 -5.94
N PHE A 567 -26.55 13.89 -5.76
CA PHE A 567 -26.31 14.59 -4.52
C PHE A 567 -27.36 15.68 -4.38
#